data_f9c7afd130be1e037d2e69e78542eb26
#
_entry.id   f9c7afd130be1e037d2e69e78542eb26
#
_cell.length_a   1.000
_cell.length_b   1.000
_cell.length_c   1.000
_cell.angle_alpha   90.00
_cell.angle_beta   90.00
_cell.angle_gamma   90.00
#
_symmetry.space_group_name_H-M   'P 1'
#
loop_
_entity.id
_entity.type
_entity.pdbx_description
1 polymer ?
#
loop_
_entity_poly.entity_id
_entity_poly.type
_entity_poly.pdbx_seq_one_letter_code
_entity_poly.pdbx_strand_id
1 'polypeptide(L)'
;KALLTHFSNGLTLYSHNQLYGVWRIVKPDTELNSTRQLRVRLATAGKAILLYSASDIELLNADTLAAHPFLNRIGPDVLNSALTVEEVKERLLSPRFRRRQFSGLLLDQAFLAGLGNYLRAEILWLAQLLPNHRAQDLSNDQLTAFSEALLSVPRHAYRMRGTMKKYHEEAAFQFEAFHRQGKECGRCDTVIEKGAISSRPFYWCPGCQR
;
A
#
# COMPACT_ATOMS: atom_id res chain seq x y z
N LYS A 1 2.54 0.79 -7.20
CA LYS A 1 1.27 0.05 -7.24
C LYS A 1 0.66 0.18 -8.61
N ALA A 2 -0.03 -0.88 -9.08
CA ALA A 2 -0.72 -0.87 -10.36
C ALA A 2 -2.06 -0.14 -10.28
N LEU A 3 -2.46 0.43 -11.40
CA LEU A 3 -3.78 0.99 -11.66
C LEU A 3 -4.31 0.39 -12.97
N LEU A 4 -5.54 -0.09 -12.94
CA LEU A 4 -6.27 -0.50 -14.13
C LEU A 4 -7.31 0.57 -14.47
N THR A 5 -7.28 1.05 -15.71
CA THR A 5 -8.28 1.99 -16.24
C THR A 5 -9.03 1.29 -17.36
N HIS A 6 -10.29 0.97 -17.12
CA HIS A 6 -11.14 0.29 -18.08
C HIS A 6 -11.82 1.28 -19.01
N PHE A 7 -11.84 0.99 -20.30
CA PHE A 7 -12.52 1.76 -21.33
C PHE A 7 -13.79 1.05 -21.82
N SER A 8 -14.75 1.81 -22.29
CA SER A 8 -16.02 1.29 -22.80
C SER A 8 -15.89 0.41 -24.05
N ASN A 9 -14.76 0.48 -24.74
CA ASN A 9 -14.45 -0.35 -25.92
C ASN A 9 -13.82 -1.72 -25.55
N GLY A 10 -13.81 -2.11 -24.27
CA GLY A 10 -13.28 -3.39 -23.78
C GLY A 10 -11.76 -3.41 -23.55
N LEU A 11 -11.05 -2.32 -23.82
CA LEU A 11 -9.63 -2.21 -23.51
C LEU A 11 -9.40 -1.79 -22.06
N THR A 12 -8.25 -2.17 -21.51
CA THR A 12 -7.81 -1.80 -20.17
C THR A 12 -6.38 -1.25 -20.24
N LEU A 13 -6.18 -0.03 -19.78
CA LEU A 13 -4.85 0.51 -19.56
C LEU A 13 -4.34 0.03 -18.20
N TYR A 14 -3.33 -0.83 -18.23
CA TYR A 14 -2.51 -1.15 -17.07
C TYR A 14 -1.41 -0.11 -16.92
N SER A 15 -1.19 0.37 -15.72
CA SER A 15 -0.06 1.26 -15.42
C SER A 15 0.47 0.99 -14.03
N HIS A 16 1.81 0.98 -13.90
CA HIS A 16 2.47 0.86 -12.62
C HIS A 16 3.46 2.01 -12.42
N ASN A 17 3.23 2.82 -11.39
CA ASN A 17 4.01 4.04 -11.16
C ASN A 17 5.48 3.78 -10.84
N GLN A 18 5.86 2.56 -10.44
CA GLN A 18 7.21 2.27 -9.94
C GLN A 18 7.63 3.28 -8.85
N LEU A 19 8.82 3.89 -8.98
CA LEU A 19 9.30 4.92 -8.06
C LEU A 19 9.00 6.35 -8.54
N TYR A 20 8.84 6.56 -9.84
CA TYR A 20 8.86 7.89 -10.45
C TYR A 20 7.55 8.30 -11.12
N GLY A 21 6.64 7.36 -11.34
CA GLY A 21 5.35 7.63 -11.99
C GLY A 21 4.48 8.58 -11.14
N VAL A 22 3.94 9.59 -11.79
CA VAL A 22 3.05 10.59 -11.15
C VAL A 22 1.85 10.86 -12.03
N TRP A 23 0.66 10.72 -11.46
CA TRP A 23 -0.59 11.15 -12.07
C TRP A 23 -0.89 12.61 -11.74
N ARG A 24 -1.35 13.37 -12.75
CA ARG A 24 -1.83 14.75 -12.59
C ARG A 24 -3.18 14.91 -13.27
N ILE A 25 -4.04 15.75 -12.70
CA ILE A 25 -5.31 16.15 -13.29
C ILE A 25 -5.19 17.65 -13.62
N VAL A 26 -5.46 18.00 -14.87
CA VAL A 26 -5.35 19.38 -15.38
C VAL A 26 -6.58 19.72 -16.24
N LYS A 27 -6.75 20.99 -16.61
CA LYS A 27 -7.71 21.39 -17.66
C LYS A 27 -7.22 20.85 -19.02
N PRO A 28 -8.12 20.60 -20.00
CA PRO A 28 -7.74 20.00 -21.29
C PRO A 28 -6.64 20.75 -22.04
N ASP A 29 -6.70 22.08 -22.01
CA ASP A 29 -5.81 22.97 -22.76
C ASP A 29 -4.62 23.48 -21.92
N THR A 30 -4.33 22.87 -20.80
CA THR A 30 -3.20 23.26 -19.95
C THR A 30 -1.89 22.98 -20.68
N GLU A 31 -1.04 24.00 -20.83
CA GLU A 31 0.32 23.84 -21.31
C GLU A 31 1.12 22.95 -20.36
N LEU A 32 1.83 21.96 -20.95
CA LEU A 32 2.53 20.94 -20.19
C LEU A 32 3.99 21.35 -19.95
N ASN A 33 4.20 22.29 -19.02
CA ASN A 33 5.53 22.66 -18.54
C ASN A 33 6.03 21.65 -17.50
N SER A 34 6.74 20.62 -17.94
CA SER A 34 7.32 19.60 -17.07
C SER A 34 8.62 19.06 -17.65
N THR A 35 9.65 18.94 -16.80
CA THR A 35 10.88 18.20 -17.12
C THR A 35 10.68 16.67 -17.14
N ARG A 36 9.51 16.20 -16.69
CA ARG A 36 9.16 14.78 -16.68
C ARG A 36 8.56 14.35 -18.02
N GLN A 37 8.95 13.18 -18.49
CA GLN A 37 8.39 12.62 -19.72
C GLN A 37 6.92 12.27 -19.53
N LEU A 38 6.05 12.83 -20.37
CA LEU A 38 4.64 12.46 -20.47
C LEU A 38 4.54 11.07 -21.12
N ARG A 39 3.83 10.15 -20.49
CA ARG A 39 3.66 8.77 -20.95
C ARG A 39 2.24 8.48 -21.42
N VAL A 40 1.24 8.98 -20.70
CA VAL A 40 -0.18 8.82 -21.03
C VAL A 40 -0.90 10.14 -20.83
N ARG A 41 -1.78 10.48 -21.78
CA ARG A 41 -2.76 11.55 -21.66
C ARG A 41 -4.14 11.01 -21.98
N LEU A 42 -5.03 11.04 -21.00
CA LEU A 42 -6.44 10.72 -21.16
C LEU A 42 -7.23 12.03 -21.04
N ALA A 43 -7.89 12.44 -22.10
CA ALA A 43 -8.60 13.71 -22.15
C ALA A 43 -10.11 13.49 -22.31
N THR A 44 -10.87 14.30 -21.61
CA THR A 44 -12.31 14.49 -21.77
C THR A 44 -12.59 15.95 -22.08
N ALA A 45 -13.83 16.31 -22.35
CA ALA A 45 -14.21 17.70 -22.60
C ALA A 45 -13.86 18.66 -21.44
N GLY A 46 -13.87 18.18 -20.19
CA GLY A 46 -13.67 19.03 -19.01
C GLY A 46 -12.31 18.89 -18.31
N LYS A 47 -11.61 17.77 -18.49
CA LYS A 47 -10.35 17.47 -17.77
C LYS A 47 -9.42 16.59 -18.59
N ALA A 48 -8.12 16.71 -18.33
CA ALA A 48 -7.14 15.75 -18.79
C ALA A 48 -6.39 15.12 -17.61
N ILE A 49 -6.17 13.81 -17.69
CA ILE A 49 -5.40 13.03 -16.73
C ILE A 49 -4.09 12.65 -17.39
N LEU A 50 -2.99 12.98 -16.74
CA LEU A 50 -1.64 12.87 -17.28
C LEU A 50 -0.81 11.92 -16.41
N LEU A 51 -0.16 10.92 -17.02
CA LEU A 51 0.81 10.06 -16.35
C LEU A 51 2.22 10.43 -16.82
N TYR A 52 3.07 10.81 -15.89
CA TYR A 52 4.48 11.13 -16.14
C TYR A 52 5.41 10.07 -15.57
N SER A 53 6.53 9.84 -16.24
CA SER A 53 7.69 9.05 -15.77
C SER A 53 7.38 7.61 -15.33
N ALA A 54 6.22 7.07 -15.69
CA ALA A 54 5.94 5.64 -15.49
C ALA A 54 6.60 4.84 -16.63
N SER A 55 7.21 3.72 -16.30
CA SER A 55 7.89 2.84 -17.26
C SER A 55 7.09 1.59 -17.61
N ASP A 56 6.15 1.22 -16.78
CA ASP A 56 5.38 -0.02 -16.87
C ASP A 56 3.93 0.33 -17.24
N ILE A 57 3.64 0.32 -18.55
CA ILE A 57 2.36 0.75 -19.11
C ILE A 57 2.02 -0.20 -20.27
N GLU A 58 0.84 -0.82 -20.19
CA GLU A 58 0.34 -1.74 -21.21
C GLU A 58 -1.12 -1.43 -21.54
N LEU A 59 -1.49 -1.59 -22.81
CA LEU A 59 -2.88 -1.57 -23.25
C LEU A 59 -3.33 -3.02 -23.49
N LEU A 60 -4.27 -3.49 -22.69
CA LEU A 60 -4.66 -4.89 -22.62
C LEU A 60 -6.09 -5.06 -23.14
N ASN A 61 -6.33 -6.15 -23.86
CA ASN A 61 -7.68 -6.69 -24.14
C ASN A 61 -8.06 -7.69 -23.04
N ALA A 62 -9.24 -8.31 -23.13
CA ALA A 62 -9.73 -9.28 -22.14
C ALA A 62 -8.76 -10.46 -21.95
N ASP A 63 -8.23 -11.02 -23.04
CA ASP A 63 -7.33 -12.19 -23.01
C ASP A 63 -5.99 -11.86 -22.39
N THR A 64 -5.36 -10.75 -22.81
CA THR A 64 -4.06 -10.30 -22.29
C THR A 64 -4.17 -9.81 -20.83
N LEU A 65 -5.31 -9.24 -20.44
CA LEU A 65 -5.60 -8.87 -19.05
C LEU A 65 -5.69 -10.12 -18.18
N ALA A 66 -6.44 -11.15 -18.62
CA ALA A 66 -6.58 -12.42 -17.92
C ALA A 66 -5.24 -13.18 -17.79
N ALA A 67 -4.37 -13.07 -18.79
CA ALA A 67 -3.06 -13.71 -18.80
C ALA A 67 -1.92 -12.86 -18.16
N HIS A 68 -2.22 -11.65 -17.66
CA HIS A 68 -1.17 -10.71 -17.23
C HIS A 68 -0.39 -11.23 -16.02
N PRO A 69 0.96 -11.40 -16.12
CA PRO A 69 1.75 -12.13 -15.12
C PRO A 69 1.74 -11.51 -13.72
N PHE A 70 1.68 -10.18 -13.64
CA PHE A 70 1.61 -9.48 -12.35
C PHE A 70 0.23 -9.64 -11.72
N LEU A 71 -0.86 -9.42 -12.50
CA LEU A 71 -2.23 -9.49 -11.99
C LEU A 71 -2.61 -10.90 -11.51
N ASN A 72 -2.10 -11.93 -12.18
CA ASN A 72 -2.32 -13.32 -11.79
C ASN A 72 -1.60 -13.73 -10.49
N ARG A 73 -0.64 -12.93 -10.02
CA ARG A 73 0.13 -13.22 -8.82
C ARG A 73 -0.25 -12.38 -7.61
N ILE A 74 -0.95 -11.28 -7.80
CA ILE A 74 -1.34 -10.42 -6.68
C ILE A 74 -2.34 -11.13 -5.77
N GLY A 75 -2.21 -10.85 -4.48
CA GLY A 75 -3.18 -11.29 -3.47
C GLY A 75 -4.41 -10.39 -3.43
N PRO A 76 -5.34 -10.69 -2.53
CA PRO A 76 -6.52 -9.84 -2.31
C PRO A 76 -6.11 -8.40 -2.00
N ASP A 77 -6.88 -7.43 -2.53
CA ASP A 77 -6.68 -6.01 -2.22
C ASP A 77 -7.24 -5.71 -0.82
N VAL A 78 -6.42 -5.08 0.03
CA VAL A 78 -6.80 -4.71 1.40
C VAL A 78 -7.95 -3.69 1.46
N LEU A 79 -8.23 -2.99 0.36
CA LEU A 79 -9.35 -2.06 0.23
C LEU A 79 -10.64 -2.74 -0.24
N ASN A 80 -10.58 -4.01 -0.68
CA ASN A 80 -11.79 -4.77 -0.99
C ASN A 80 -12.63 -4.93 0.27
N SER A 81 -13.84 -4.37 0.27
CA SER A 81 -14.75 -4.43 1.43
C SER A 81 -15.23 -5.86 1.75
N ALA A 82 -15.23 -6.75 0.77
CA ALA A 82 -15.61 -8.15 0.96
C ALA A 82 -14.50 -8.99 1.63
N LEU A 83 -13.24 -8.52 1.65
CA LEU A 83 -12.16 -9.25 2.32
C LEU A 83 -12.33 -9.19 3.86
N THR A 84 -12.50 -10.35 4.46
CA THR A 84 -12.76 -10.54 5.88
C THR A 84 -11.48 -10.75 6.70
N VAL A 85 -11.59 -10.58 8.03
CA VAL A 85 -10.50 -10.86 8.97
C VAL A 85 -10.14 -12.34 8.96
N GLU A 86 -11.11 -13.21 8.88
CA GLU A 86 -10.96 -14.66 8.83
C GLU A 86 -10.17 -15.11 7.61
N GLU A 87 -10.51 -14.60 6.41
CA GLU A 87 -9.78 -14.89 5.17
C GLU A 87 -8.32 -14.42 5.24
N VAL A 88 -8.06 -13.26 5.85
CA VAL A 88 -6.70 -12.77 6.06
C VAL A 88 -5.93 -13.67 7.03
N LYS A 89 -6.58 -14.13 8.11
CA LYS A 89 -6.00 -15.04 9.10
C LYS A 89 -5.67 -16.41 8.50
N GLU A 90 -6.59 -16.99 7.74
CA GLU A 90 -6.36 -18.24 7.01
C GLU A 90 -5.17 -18.09 6.04
N ARG A 91 -5.13 -16.97 5.33
CA ARG A 91 -4.04 -16.67 4.41
C ARG A 91 -2.68 -16.54 5.10
N LEU A 92 -2.62 -15.85 6.26
CA LEU A 92 -1.43 -15.74 7.11
C LEU A 92 -0.92 -17.12 7.53
N LEU A 93 -1.82 -18.03 7.90
CA LEU A 93 -1.51 -19.38 8.37
C LEU A 93 -1.24 -20.39 7.25
N SER A 94 -1.47 -20.01 5.99
CA SER A 94 -1.25 -20.90 4.86
C SER A 94 0.22 -21.35 4.76
N PRO A 95 0.51 -22.53 4.19
CA PRO A 95 1.89 -23.04 4.04
C PRO A 95 2.81 -22.06 3.32
N ARG A 96 2.29 -21.25 2.41
CA ARG A 96 3.04 -20.27 1.62
C ARG A 96 3.55 -19.09 2.45
N PHE A 97 2.80 -18.68 3.51
CA PHE A 97 3.06 -17.41 4.19
C PHE A 97 3.42 -17.56 5.68
N ARG A 98 2.98 -18.60 6.37
CA ARG A 98 3.07 -18.72 7.84
C ARG A 98 4.50 -18.63 8.41
N ARG A 99 5.52 -19.03 7.64
CA ARG A 99 6.93 -19.03 8.06
C ARG A 99 7.68 -17.76 7.66
N ARG A 100 7.04 -16.86 6.95
CA ARG A 100 7.70 -15.64 6.45
C ARG A 100 7.69 -14.56 7.52
N GLN A 101 8.82 -13.86 7.66
CA GLN A 101 8.91 -12.70 8.54
C GLN A 101 8.03 -11.56 7.99
N PHE A 102 7.35 -10.83 8.88
CA PHE A 102 6.46 -9.73 8.51
C PHE A 102 7.17 -8.60 7.79
N SER A 103 8.47 -8.41 8.06
CA SER A 103 9.31 -7.42 7.35
C SER A 103 9.20 -7.50 5.83
N GLY A 104 9.29 -8.71 5.28
CA GLY A 104 9.18 -8.96 3.84
C GLY A 104 7.76 -9.29 3.40
N LEU A 105 7.00 -10.02 4.22
CA LEU A 105 5.64 -10.46 3.90
C LEU A 105 4.71 -9.29 3.60
N LEU A 106 4.75 -8.24 4.44
CA LEU A 106 3.88 -7.07 4.29
C LEU A 106 4.21 -6.16 3.09
N LEU A 107 5.32 -6.42 2.40
CA LEU A 107 5.67 -5.73 1.15
C LEU A 107 5.41 -6.58 -0.09
N ASP A 108 5.09 -7.85 0.10
CA ASP A 108 4.79 -8.79 -0.99
C ASP A 108 3.33 -8.63 -1.44
N GLN A 109 3.15 -8.08 -2.63
CA GLN A 109 1.80 -7.89 -3.21
C GLN A 109 1.10 -9.22 -3.51
N ALA A 110 1.82 -10.34 -3.55
CA ALA A 110 1.22 -11.67 -3.65
C ALA A 110 0.60 -12.14 -2.33
N PHE A 111 0.98 -11.55 -1.19
CA PHE A 111 0.31 -11.80 0.09
C PHE A 111 -0.98 -10.98 0.18
N LEU A 112 -0.87 -9.66 0.23
CA LEU A 112 -2.00 -8.72 0.22
C LEU A 112 -1.63 -7.54 -0.68
N ALA A 113 -2.46 -7.28 -1.68
CA ALA A 113 -2.26 -6.14 -2.55
C ALA A 113 -2.57 -4.82 -1.83
N GLY A 114 -1.81 -3.79 -2.15
CA GLY A 114 -2.02 -2.44 -1.62
C GLY A 114 -1.09 -2.04 -0.46
N LEU A 115 -0.48 -2.97 0.25
CA LEU A 115 0.44 -2.67 1.34
C LEU A 115 1.75 -2.04 0.85
N GLY A 116 2.32 -1.16 1.65
CA GLY A 116 3.58 -0.48 1.39
C GLY A 116 4.33 -0.14 2.67
N ASN A 117 5.45 0.57 2.55
CA ASN A 117 6.39 0.73 3.66
C ASN A 117 5.78 1.43 4.89
N TYR A 118 5.02 2.52 4.69
CA TYR A 118 4.41 3.20 5.82
C TYR A 118 3.31 2.34 6.46
N LEU A 119 2.47 1.69 5.65
CA LEU A 119 1.43 0.78 6.16
C LEU A 119 2.05 -0.38 6.94
N ARG A 120 3.19 -0.92 6.49
CA ARG A 120 3.92 -1.94 7.25
C ARG A 120 4.28 -1.48 8.66
N ALA A 121 4.82 -0.27 8.80
CA ALA A 121 5.19 0.26 10.11
C ALA A 121 3.96 0.48 11.00
N GLU A 122 2.91 1.11 10.47
CA GLU A 122 1.67 1.40 11.21
C GLU A 122 0.90 0.14 11.62
N ILE A 123 0.80 -0.85 10.73
CA ILE A 123 0.15 -2.14 11.03
C ILE A 123 0.89 -2.87 12.15
N LEU A 124 2.23 -2.97 12.06
CA LEU A 124 3.02 -3.63 13.11
C LEU A 124 3.00 -2.87 14.42
N TRP A 125 2.96 -1.52 14.38
CA TRP A 125 2.78 -0.72 15.59
C TRP A 125 1.40 -0.96 16.23
N LEU A 126 0.33 -0.94 15.44
CA LEU A 126 -1.02 -1.18 15.95
C LEU A 126 -1.16 -2.57 16.57
N ALA A 127 -0.65 -3.60 15.90
CA ALA A 127 -0.68 -4.99 16.36
C ALA A 127 0.37 -5.31 17.45
N GLN A 128 1.23 -4.36 17.83
CA GLN A 128 2.31 -4.51 18.82
C GLN A 128 3.33 -5.62 18.46
N LEU A 129 3.56 -5.82 17.17
CA LEU A 129 4.44 -6.87 16.67
C LEU A 129 5.72 -6.31 16.07
N LEU A 130 6.80 -7.08 16.17
CA LEU A 130 8.08 -6.79 15.53
C LEU A 130 8.14 -7.32 14.10
N PRO A 131 8.98 -6.73 13.23
CA PRO A 131 9.08 -7.12 11.82
C PRO A 131 9.67 -8.53 11.58
N ASN A 132 10.38 -9.10 12.56
CA ASN A 132 10.95 -10.44 12.52
C ASN A 132 9.98 -11.54 12.93
N HIS A 133 8.82 -11.20 13.50
CA HIS A 133 7.78 -12.18 13.83
C HIS A 133 7.22 -12.86 12.58
N ARG A 134 6.62 -14.03 12.79
CA ARG A 134 5.99 -14.87 11.78
C ARG A 134 4.61 -15.30 12.27
N ALA A 135 3.67 -15.51 11.36
CA ALA A 135 2.30 -15.88 11.74
C ALA A 135 2.22 -17.17 12.55
N GLN A 136 3.06 -18.15 12.27
CA GLN A 136 3.07 -19.43 13.00
C GLN A 136 3.48 -19.32 14.48
N ASP A 137 4.15 -18.23 14.86
CA ASP A 137 4.71 -18.03 16.20
C ASP A 137 3.76 -17.19 17.08
N LEU A 138 2.63 -16.72 16.53
CA LEU A 138 1.64 -15.89 17.22
C LEU A 138 0.56 -16.72 17.91
N SER A 139 0.07 -16.22 19.04
CA SER A 139 -1.16 -16.71 19.65
C SER A 139 -2.38 -16.41 18.77
N ASN A 140 -3.51 -17.07 19.06
CA ASN A 140 -4.75 -16.82 18.30
C ASN A 140 -5.24 -15.38 18.43
N ASP A 141 -5.09 -14.75 19.60
CA ASP A 141 -5.48 -13.36 19.84
C ASP A 141 -4.59 -12.39 19.09
N GLN A 142 -3.27 -12.65 19.08
CA GLN A 142 -2.32 -11.87 18.28
C GLN A 142 -2.59 -11.98 16.77
N LEU A 143 -2.91 -13.19 16.28
CA LEU A 143 -3.29 -13.41 14.87
C LEU A 143 -4.56 -12.65 14.51
N THR A 144 -5.56 -12.65 15.37
CA THR A 144 -6.80 -11.91 15.17
C THR A 144 -6.55 -10.41 15.15
N ALA A 145 -5.88 -9.87 16.16
CA ALA A 145 -5.53 -8.44 16.23
C ALA A 145 -4.67 -7.99 15.04
N PHE A 146 -3.72 -8.83 14.60
CA PHE A 146 -2.90 -8.55 13.43
C PHE A 146 -3.70 -8.56 12.13
N SER A 147 -4.63 -9.53 11.96
CA SER A 147 -5.50 -9.61 10.79
C SER A 147 -6.45 -8.41 10.71
N GLU A 148 -6.98 -7.96 11.84
CA GLU A 148 -7.76 -6.73 11.94
C GLU A 148 -6.93 -5.49 11.56
N ALA A 149 -5.70 -5.38 12.05
CA ALA A 149 -4.80 -4.28 11.71
C ALA A 149 -4.45 -4.25 10.22
N LEU A 150 -4.27 -5.42 9.58
CA LEU A 150 -4.00 -5.56 8.14
C LEU A 150 -5.12 -4.99 7.26
N LEU A 151 -6.35 -4.93 7.75
CA LEU A 151 -7.51 -4.36 7.04
C LEU A 151 -7.85 -2.94 7.51
N SER A 152 -7.87 -2.70 8.83
CA SER A 152 -8.32 -1.43 9.40
C SER A 152 -7.38 -0.27 9.07
N VAL A 153 -6.06 -0.46 9.21
CA VAL A 153 -5.07 0.59 8.97
C VAL A 153 -5.08 1.07 7.51
N PRO A 154 -5.00 0.20 6.48
CA PRO A 154 -5.08 0.65 5.09
C PRO A 154 -6.41 1.31 4.74
N ARG A 155 -7.52 0.76 5.23
CA ARG A 155 -8.86 1.32 5.01
C ARG A 155 -9.03 2.69 5.67
N HIS A 156 -8.49 2.87 6.89
CA HIS A 156 -8.44 4.17 7.54
C HIS A 156 -7.58 5.16 6.75
N ALA A 157 -6.35 4.77 6.38
CA ALA A 157 -5.46 5.61 5.58
C ALA A 157 -6.10 6.03 4.25
N TYR A 158 -6.85 5.14 3.60
CA TYR A 158 -7.59 5.46 2.37
C TYR A 158 -8.70 6.49 2.63
N ARG A 159 -9.52 6.32 3.68
CA ARG A 159 -10.57 7.29 4.06
C ARG A 159 -10.00 8.67 4.37
N MET A 160 -8.85 8.72 5.05
CA MET A 160 -8.11 9.96 5.35
C MET A 160 -7.27 10.46 4.16
N ARG A 161 -7.50 9.92 2.95
CA ARG A 161 -6.80 10.28 1.70
C ARG A 161 -5.29 10.12 1.74
N GLY A 162 -4.80 9.21 2.57
CA GLY A 162 -3.38 8.92 2.72
C GLY A 162 -2.59 10.11 3.25
N THR A 163 -1.36 10.25 2.76
CA THR A 163 -0.40 11.27 3.20
C THR A 163 -0.33 12.48 2.27
N MET A 164 -1.36 12.72 1.46
CA MET A 164 -1.32 13.79 0.46
C MET A 164 -1.56 15.15 1.12
N LYS A 165 -0.50 15.92 1.35
CA LYS A 165 -0.51 17.31 1.86
C LYS A 165 -1.48 18.26 1.13
N LYS A 166 -1.97 17.86 -0.03
CA LYS A 166 -2.90 18.63 -0.86
C LYS A 166 -4.31 18.76 -0.27
N TYR A 167 -4.69 17.85 0.62
CA TYR A 167 -5.99 17.84 1.27
C TYR A 167 -5.75 18.21 2.73
N HIS A 168 -6.11 19.39 3.17
CA HIS A 168 -6.00 19.98 4.50
C HIS A 168 -5.39 19.07 5.60
N GLU A 169 -4.47 19.59 6.38
CA GLU A 169 -3.69 18.84 7.38
C GLU A 169 -4.55 18.02 8.35
N GLU A 170 -5.75 18.49 8.66
CA GLU A 170 -6.73 17.81 9.52
C GLU A 170 -7.33 16.53 8.94
N ALA A 171 -7.31 16.37 7.61
CA ALA A 171 -7.85 15.20 6.92
C ALA A 171 -6.77 14.19 6.50
N ALA A 172 -5.50 14.47 6.74
CA ALA A 172 -4.41 13.57 6.39
C ALA A 172 -4.27 12.45 7.40
N PHE A 173 -3.92 11.26 6.93
CA PHE A 173 -3.59 10.12 7.79
C PHE A 173 -2.39 10.46 8.67
N GLN A 174 -2.58 10.41 9.98
CA GLN A 174 -1.52 10.67 10.95
C GLN A 174 -0.72 9.41 11.22
N PHE A 175 0.62 9.53 11.23
CA PHE A 175 1.51 8.41 11.56
C PHE A 175 1.70 8.26 13.05
N GLU A 176 1.64 7.03 13.52
CA GLU A 176 1.97 6.65 14.89
C GLU A 176 3.42 6.18 15.07
N ALA A 177 3.99 5.56 14.04
CA ALA A 177 5.37 5.09 14.04
C ALA A 177 6.18 5.64 12.84
N PHE A 178 5.63 5.62 11.63
CA PHE A 178 6.35 5.95 10.41
C PHE A 178 6.77 7.41 10.39
N HIS A 179 8.07 7.69 10.14
CA HIS A 179 8.68 9.02 10.19
C HIS A 179 8.59 9.74 11.56
N ARG A 180 8.38 8.98 12.64
CA ARG A 180 8.31 9.54 14.00
C ARG A 180 9.54 9.25 14.86
N GLN A 181 10.68 8.89 14.27
CA GLN A 181 11.94 8.73 15.02
C GLN A 181 12.20 9.91 15.96
N GLY A 182 12.52 9.60 17.22
CA GLY A 182 12.81 10.60 18.24
C GLY A 182 11.57 11.25 18.88
N LYS A 183 10.36 10.88 18.45
CA LYS A 183 9.11 11.31 19.08
C LYS A 183 8.56 10.22 20.00
N GLU A 184 7.80 10.62 20.99
CA GLU A 184 7.13 9.71 21.91
C GLU A 184 6.05 8.89 21.19
N CYS A 185 5.92 7.63 21.59
CA CYS A 185 4.85 6.73 21.17
C CYS A 185 3.53 7.15 21.83
N GLY A 186 2.49 7.35 21.04
CA GLY A 186 1.16 7.74 21.56
C GLY A 186 0.47 6.69 22.45
N ARG A 187 1.11 5.51 22.67
CA ARG A 187 0.57 4.45 23.52
C ARG A 187 1.32 4.27 24.84
N CYS A 188 2.64 4.45 24.86
CA CYS A 188 3.47 4.12 26.05
C CYS A 188 4.59 5.13 26.30
N ASP A 189 4.58 6.28 25.65
CA ASP A 189 5.54 7.40 25.76
C ASP A 189 7.01 7.04 25.48
N THR A 190 7.31 5.77 25.17
CA THR A 190 8.66 5.36 24.77
C THR A 190 9.01 5.97 23.41
N VAL A 191 10.24 6.42 23.26
CA VAL A 191 10.70 7.07 22.02
C VAL A 191 10.72 6.10 20.86
N ILE A 192 10.12 6.50 19.71
CA ILE A 192 10.12 5.75 18.47
C ILE A 192 11.54 5.65 17.89
N GLU A 193 11.96 4.45 17.61
CA GLU A 193 13.25 4.14 16.99
C GLU A 193 13.13 3.98 15.47
N LYS A 194 14.29 4.09 14.80
CA LYS A 194 14.43 3.86 13.36
C LYS A 194 15.60 2.94 13.07
N GLY A 195 15.40 2.02 12.18
CA GLY A 195 16.42 1.17 11.58
C GLY A 195 16.20 0.99 10.08
N ALA A 196 16.87 0.00 9.52
CA ALA A 196 16.71 -0.39 8.13
C ALA A 196 16.44 -1.89 8.03
N ILE A 197 15.46 -2.28 7.20
CA ILE A 197 15.16 -3.67 6.88
C ILE A 197 15.10 -3.79 5.37
N SER A 198 15.96 -4.62 4.79
CA SER A 198 16.06 -4.83 3.33
C SER A 198 16.19 -3.50 2.57
N SER A 199 17.13 -2.65 3.00
CA SER A 199 17.41 -1.32 2.44
C SER A 199 16.28 -0.30 2.54
N ARG A 200 15.22 -0.57 3.33
CA ARG A 200 14.11 0.35 3.56
C ARG A 200 14.08 0.82 5.00
N PRO A 201 13.83 2.11 5.28
CA PRO A 201 13.68 2.59 6.64
C PRO A 201 12.50 1.89 7.30
N PHE A 202 12.68 1.48 8.54
CA PHE A 202 11.66 0.91 9.40
C PHE A 202 11.61 1.68 10.71
N TYR A 203 10.41 1.87 11.25
CA TYR A 203 10.16 2.63 12.48
C TYR A 203 9.33 1.77 13.42
N TRP A 204 9.66 1.76 14.70
CA TRP A 204 8.95 0.97 15.72
C TRP A 204 9.05 1.60 17.10
N CYS A 205 8.16 1.21 17.99
CA CYS A 205 8.23 1.51 19.41
C CYS A 205 8.85 0.33 20.17
N PRO A 206 10.03 0.46 20.78
CA PRO A 206 10.65 -0.64 21.52
C PRO A 206 9.92 -0.97 22.84
N GLY A 207 9.07 -0.06 23.31
CA GLY A 207 8.29 -0.26 24.55
C GLY A 207 7.09 -1.18 24.36
N CYS A 208 6.33 -1.02 23.28
CA CYS A 208 5.07 -1.75 23.11
C CYS A 208 5.08 -2.79 21.95
N GLN A 209 6.05 -2.81 21.07
CA GLN A 209 6.22 -3.87 20.05
C GLN A 209 7.19 -4.93 20.58
N ARG A 210 6.71 -6.16 20.76
CA ARG A 210 7.46 -7.26 21.39
C ARG A 210 7.26 -8.56 20.62
#